data_c435d479663466d78637218e5bf9780e
#
_entry.id   c435d479663466d78637218e5bf9780e
#
_cell.length_a   1.000
_cell.length_b   1.000
_cell.length_c   1.000
_cell.angle_alpha   90.00
_cell.angle_beta   90.00
_cell.angle_gamma   90.00
#
_symmetry.space_group_name_H-M   'P 1'
#
loop_
_entity.id
_entity.type
_entity.pdbx_description
1 polymer ?
#
loop_
_entity_poly.entity_id
_entity_poly.type
_entity_poly.pdbx_seq_one_letter_code
_entity_poly.pdbx_strand_id
1 'polypeptide(L)'
;ESPYLSIEEVISIAKEGESKGCYEALFTLGDKPELRYKAARDWLKINGFKTTNEYLGACAEAVLKETSLIPHLNSGCLTSEEITELKPLSGSMGLMVESLSSKLTEKGQPHYGSPDKEPEFRMQTLKEAGKQKVPFTTGILIGIGETRLDRLESLYEISKLHKQFNHIQEVIIQNFKPKPNTLMANAPEPSFDELIWTIAMARLILPGDISVQVPPNLNPEHIKKLTVSGINDFGGISPVTKDYVNPEAPWPEIEKLSKLALHSNQSLVARATLYPKYFTNLNEFSSPLIASKLLNITDAKSLIRSDNWKSGVSDHIPFYSKHVCNSDIQQTIQEVESNPSIENLQRLLESNDKDFQYILDYANNKKLEVFGKDISFVVNRNINYT
;
A
#
# COMPACT_ATOMS: atom_id res chain seq x y z
N GLU A 1 10.77 -18.18 22.61
CA GLU A 1 9.93 -17.33 21.73
C GLU A 1 9.94 -17.90 20.31
N SER A 2 8.80 -17.82 19.62
CA SER A 2 8.67 -18.23 18.20
C SER A 2 9.52 -17.30 17.32
N PRO A 3 10.25 -17.79 16.30
CA PRO A 3 10.98 -16.95 15.38
C PRO A 3 10.06 -16.16 14.42
N TYR A 4 8.81 -16.62 14.23
CA TYR A 4 7.80 -15.98 13.40
C TYR A 4 6.47 -15.88 14.15
N LEU A 5 5.67 -14.87 13.82
CA LEU A 5 4.25 -14.81 14.18
C LEU A 5 3.49 -15.88 13.41
N SER A 6 2.42 -16.43 13.97
CA SER A 6 1.47 -17.27 13.22
C SER A 6 0.61 -16.43 12.27
N ILE A 7 -0.02 -17.06 11.28
CA ILE A 7 -0.93 -16.36 10.35
C ILE A 7 -2.11 -15.74 11.12
N GLU A 8 -2.61 -16.40 12.15
CA GLU A 8 -3.70 -15.92 13.00
C GLU A 8 -3.29 -14.65 13.77
N GLU A 9 -2.07 -14.62 14.33
CA GLU A 9 -1.52 -13.43 14.97
C GLU A 9 -1.37 -12.28 13.98
N VAL A 10 -0.86 -12.55 12.77
CA VAL A 10 -0.74 -11.55 11.70
C VAL A 10 -2.10 -10.98 11.32
N ILE A 11 -3.12 -11.83 11.13
CA ILE A 11 -4.49 -11.39 10.83
C ILE A 11 -5.08 -10.57 11.97
N SER A 12 -4.85 -10.97 13.21
CA SER A 12 -5.33 -10.24 14.39
C SER A 12 -4.76 -8.82 14.44
N ILE A 13 -3.44 -8.67 14.23
CA ILE A 13 -2.77 -7.37 14.18
C ILE A 13 -3.30 -6.52 13.01
N ALA A 14 -3.50 -7.14 11.84
CA ALA A 14 -4.01 -6.45 10.67
C ALA A 14 -5.45 -5.94 10.88
N LYS A 15 -6.35 -6.75 11.46
CA LYS A 15 -7.74 -6.34 11.79
C LYS A 15 -7.78 -5.23 12.84
N GLU A 16 -6.90 -5.27 13.83
CA GLU A 16 -6.77 -4.17 14.78
C GLU A 16 -6.33 -2.88 14.08
N GLY A 17 -5.32 -2.95 13.20
CA GLY A 17 -4.88 -1.81 12.40
C GLY A 17 -6.00 -1.24 11.52
N GLU A 18 -6.72 -2.09 10.81
CA GLU A 18 -7.87 -1.69 9.99
C GLU A 18 -8.94 -0.96 10.83
N SER A 19 -9.27 -1.48 12.00
CA SER A 19 -10.24 -0.87 12.93
C SER A 19 -9.84 0.53 13.41
N LYS A 20 -8.54 0.84 13.37
CA LYS A 20 -7.95 2.14 13.73
C LYS A 20 -7.67 3.04 12.53
N GLY A 21 -8.14 2.64 11.34
CA GLY A 21 -8.01 3.44 10.12
C GLY A 21 -6.67 3.31 9.39
N CYS A 22 -5.91 2.24 9.62
CA CYS A 22 -4.76 1.91 8.78
C CYS A 22 -5.21 1.51 7.38
N TYR A 23 -4.37 1.77 6.39
CA TYR A 23 -4.57 1.41 4.98
C TYR A 23 -3.48 0.48 4.45
N GLU A 24 -2.38 0.38 5.17
CA GLU A 24 -1.21 -0.41 4.82
C GLU A 24 -0.92 -1.44 5.90
N ALA A 25 -0.53 -2.65 5.48
CA ALA A 25 0.10 -3.65 6.32
C ALA A 25 1.59 -3.69 5.98
N LEU A 26 2.43 -3.06 6.80
CA LEU A 26 3.87 -3.06 6.64
C LEU A 26 4.48 -4.35 7.21
N PHE A 27 5.00 -5.19 6.34
CA PHE A 27 5.78 -6.37 6.72
C PHE A 27 7.28 -6.02 6.74
N THR A 28 7.84 -5.95 7.93
CA THR A 28 9.28 -5.73 8.13
C THR A 28 9.89 -6.91 8.85
N LEU A 29 10.89 -7.55 8.26
CA LEU A 29 11.51 -8.74 8.80
C LEU A 29 13.00 -8.81 8.45
N GLY A 30 13.74 -9.73 9.11
CA GLY A 30 15.13 -10.00 8.80
C GLY A 30 15.31 -10.65 7.43
N ASP A 31 16.45 -10.41 6.81
CA ASP A 31 16.82 -11.02 5.53
C ASP A 31 17.10 -12.50 5.73
N LYS A 32 16.24 -13.36 5.18
CA LYS A 32 16.39 -14.83 5.08
C LYS A 32 16.99 -15.48 6.34
N PRO A 33 16.36 -15.30 7.52
CA PRO A 33 16.89 -15.80 8.77
C PRO A 33 17.10 -17.32 8.77
N GLU A 34 16.38 -18.06 7.94
CA GLU A 34 16.57 -19.50 7.74
C GLU A 34 17.97 -19.87 7.23
N LEU A 35 18.67 -18.99 6.53
CA LEU A 35 20.03 -19.23 6.10
C LEU A 35 21.02 -19.22 7.27
N ARG A 36 20.71 -18.46 8.31
CA ARG A 36 21.59 -18.23 9.46
C ARG A 36 21.18 -19.01 10.71
N TYR A 37 19.87 -19.09 10.98
CA TYR A 37 19.36 -19.61 12.25
C TYR A 37 18.62 -20.93 12.10
N LYS A 38 19.04 -21.95 12.86
CA LYS A 38 18.39 -23.27 12.89
C LYS A 38 16.93 -23.17 13.33
N ALA A 39 16.63 -22.33 14.31
CA ALA A 39 15.27 -22.17 14.82
C ALA A 39 14.29 -21.70 13.71
N ALA A 40 14.74 -20.79 12.83
CA ALA A 40 13.94 -20.34 11.69
C ALA A 40 13.69 -21.48 10.69
N ARG A 41 14.73 -22.27 10.36
CA ARG A 41 14.58 -23.44 9.47
C ARG A 41 13.64 -24.49 10.02
N ASP A 42 13.79 -24.83 11.30
CA ASP A 42 12.98 -25.87 11.94
C ASP A 42 11.51 -25.43 12.00
N TRP A 43 11.25 -24.15 12.31
CA TRP A 43 9.91 -23.61 12.35
C TRP A 43 9.24 -23.61 10.98
N LEU A 44 9.92 -23.14 9.93
CA LEU A 44 9.41 -23.14 8.55
C LEU A 44 9.06 -24.58 8.12
N LYS A 45 9.96 -25.54 8.36
CA LYS A 45 9.74 -26.92 8.00
C LYS A 45 8.53 -27.55 8.71
N ILE A 46 8.34 -27.27 9.99
CA ILE A 46 7.19 -27.76 10.77
C ILE A 46 5.89 -27.19 10.22
N ASN A 47 5.89 -25.93 9.75
CA ASN A 47 4.72 -25.24 9.20
C ASN A 47 4.55 -25.42 7.67
N GLY A 48 5.38 -26.26 7.03
CA GLY A 48 5.22 -26.62 5.62
C GLY A 48 5.80 -25.62 4.62
N PHE A 49 6.64 -24.69 5.06
CA PHE A 49 7.30 -23.68 4.23
C PHE A 49 8.79 -23.99 4.03
N LYS A 50 9.32 -23.57 2.87
CA LYS A 50 10.75 -23.75 2.54
C LYS A 50 11.57 -22.52 2.91
N THR A 51 11.00 -21.32 2.72
CA THR A 51 11.70 -20.04 2.92
C THR A 51 10.83 -19.05 3.70
N THR A 52 11.49 -18.07 4.31
CA THR A 52 10.81 -16.94 4.95
C THR A 52 9.96 -16.16 3.95
N ASN A 53 10.41 -15.99 2.71
CA ASN A 53 9.67 -15.25 1.69
C ASN A 53 8.41 -16.01 1.21
N GLU A 54 8.45 -17.34 1.15
CA GLU A 54 7.26 -18.15 0.90
C GLU A 54 6.22 -17.98 2.03
N TYR A 55 6.67 -17.99 3.29
CA TYR A 55 5.79 -17.72 4.44
C TYR A 55 5.25 -16.29 4.45
N LEU A 56 6.09 -15.30 4.11
CA LEU A 56 5.67 -13.92 3.95
C LEU A 56 4.55 -13.78 2.90
N GLY A 57 4.67 -14.47 1.76
CA GLY A 57 3.62 -14.52 0.75
C GLY A 57 2.29 -15.03 1.29
N ALA A 58 2.32 -16.12 2.06
CA ALA A 58 1.13 -16.68 2.71
C ALA A 58 0.50 -15.69 3.72
N CYS A 59 1.31 -14.98 4.51
CA CYS A 59 0.82 -13.94 5.42
C CYS A 59 0.20 -12.77 4.68
N ALA A 60 0.85 -12.29 3.60
CA ALA A 60 0.34 -11.19 2.78
C ALA A 60 -1.00 -11.56 2.09
N GLU A 61 -1.10 -12.77 1.57
CA GLU A 61 -2.35 -13.30 0.99
C GLU A 61 -3.47 -13.36 2.04
N ALA A 62 -3.17 -13.82 3.26
CA ALA A 62 -4.14 -13.88 4.34
C ALA A 62 -4.65 -12.48 4.73
N VAL A 63 -3.75 -11.48 4.84
CA VAL A 63 -4.14 -10.09 5.10
C VAL A 63 -5.00 -9.54 3.98
N LEU A 64 -4.67 -9.80 2.72
CA LEU A 64 -5.48 -9.37 1.57
C LEU A 64 -6.88 -9.99 1.55
N LYS A 65 -7.04 -11.22 2.03
CA LYS A 65 -8.34 -11.90 2.12
C LYS A 65 -9.20 -11.39 3.27
N GLU A 66 -8.57 -11.14 4.42
CA GLU A 66 -9.25 -10.91 5.69
C GLU A 66 -9.46 -9.44 6.02
N THR A 67 -8.77 -8.52 5.33
CA THR A 67 -8.82 -7.07 5.58
C THR A 67 -8.84 -6.25 4.30
N SER A 68 -9.09 -4.94 4.41
CA SER A 68 -8.92 -3.99 3.31
C SER A 68 -7.48 -3.48 3.17
N LEU A 69 -6.58 -3.84 4.09
CA LEU A 69 -5.20 -3.37 4.10
C LEU A 69 -4.42 -3.86 2.87
N ILE A 70 -3.49 -3.04 2.42
CA ILE A 70 -2.62 -3.35 1.30
C ILE A 70 -1.21 -3.62 1.82
N PRO A 71 -0.61 -4.81 1.57
CA PRO A 71 0.72 -5.13 2.04
C PRO A 71 1.81 -4.27 1.39
N HIS A 72 2.75 -3.80 2.21
CA HIS A 72 4.08 -3.35 1.82
C HIS A 72 5.11 -4.34 2.35
N LEU A 73 5.95 -4.90 1.47
CA LEU A 73 6.86 -5.97 1.84
C LEU A 73 8.31 -5.48 1.90
N ASN A 74 8.90 -5.54 3.10
CA ASN A 74 10.29 -5.18 3.37
C ASN A 74 11.01 -6.38 4.00
N SER A 75 11.44 -7.33 3.18
CA SER A 75 11.98 -8.63 3.57
C SER A 75 13.48 -8.80 3.25
N GLY A 76 14.21 -7.71 3.03
CA GLY A 76 15.63 -7.78 2.69
C GLY A 76 15.90 -7.96 1.19
N CYS A 77 17.04 -8.56 0.85
CA CYS A 77 17.44 -8.78 -0.53
C CYS A 77 16.61 -9.88 -1.21
N LEU A 78 16.04 -9.56 -2.35
CA LEU A 78 15.17 -10.45 -3.12
C LEU A 78 15.79 -10.82 -4.47
N THR A 79 15.59 -12.07 -4.89
CA THR A 79 15.88 -12.52 -6.25
C THR A 79 14.76 -12.11 -7.21
N SER A 80 15.00 -12.25 -8.51
CA SER A 80 13.98 -11.99 -9.54
C SER A 80 12.76 -12.89 -9.37
N GLU A 81 12.95 -14.15 -9.01
CA GLU A 81 11.91 -15.14 -8.79
C GLU A 81 11.07 -14.78 -7.56
N GLU A 82 11.72 -14.44 -6.43
CA GLU A 82 11.04 -14.02 -5.20
C GLU A 82 10.19 -12.76 -5.43
N ILE A 83 10.69 -11.80 -6.21
CA ILE A 83 9.93 -10.60 -6.59
C ILE A 83 8.70 -10.98 -7.43
N THR A 84 8.86 -11.90 -8.40
CA THR A 84 7.76 -12.38 -9.24
C THR A 84 6.64 -13.01 -8.41
N GLU A 85 7.00 -13.82 -7.40
CA GLU A 85 6.03 -14.49 -6.52
C GLU A 85 5.32 -13.51 -5.58
N LEU A 86 6.05 -12.52 -5.05
CA LEU A 86 5.52 -11.58 -4.06
C LEU A 86 4.78 -10.38 -4.68
N LYS A 87 5.11 -9.97 -5.91
CA LYS A 87 4.47 -8.82 -6.58
C LYS A 87 2.95 -8.87 -6.59
N PRO A 88 2.28 -9.99 -6.92
CA PRO A 88 0.82 -10.05 -6.95
C PRO A 88 0.15 -9.79 -5.59
N LEU A 89 0.90 -9.97 -4.50
CA LEU A 89 0.44 -9.90 -3.12
C LEU A 89 0.77 -8.57 -2.42
N SER A 90 1.40 -7.64 -3.12
CA SER A 90 1.88 -6.39 -2.53
C SER A 90 1.51 -5.15 -3.34
N GLY A 91 1.23 -4.04 -2.65
CA GLY A 91 1.10 -2.72 -3.27
C GLY A 91 2.47 -2.12 -3.61
N SER A 92 3.47 -2.39 -2.78
CA SER A 92 4.86 -1.97 -2.99
C SER A 92 5.82 -2.86 -2.19
N MET A 93 7.11 -2.76 -2.51
CA MET A 93 8.16 -3.42 -1.74
C MET A 93 9.21 -2.40 -1.32
N GLY A 94 10.06 -2.78 -0.36
CA GLY A 94 11.10 -1.90 0.13
C GLY A 94 12.39 -2.62 0.50
N LEU A 95 13.50 -1.92 0.30
CA LEU A 95 14.82 -2.26 0.80
C LEU A 95 15.67 -0.99 0.88
N MET A 96 16.13 -0.64 2.08
CA MET A 96 17.08 0.44 2.25
C MET A 96 18.43 0.08 1.61
N VAL A 97 18.95 0.90 0.70
CA VAL A 97 20.35 0.76 0.25
C VAL A 97 21.30 0.98 1.41
N GLU A 98 20.92 1.84 2.35
CA GLU A 98 21.70 2.35 3.48
C GLU A 98 22.92 3.15 3.02
N SER A 99 23.88 2.54 2.36
CA SER A 99 25.05 3.20 1.77
C SER A 99 25.68 2.32 0.68
N LEU A 100 26.27 2.94 -0.34
CA LEU A 100 27.09 2.24 -1.34
C LEU A 100 28.57 2.17 -0.97
N SER A 101 28.96 2.66 0.21
CA SER A 101 30.32 2.63 0.67
C SER A 101 30.77 1.20 1.05
N SER A 102 31.60 0.58 0.24
CA SER A 102 32.18 -0.74 0.54
C SER A 102 33.05 -0.74 1.80
N LYS A 103 33.53 0.43 2.23
CA LYS A 103 34.29 0.56 3.49
C LYS A 103 33.47 0.14 4.70
N LEU A 104 32.14 0.29 4.66
CA LEU A 104 31.27 -0.08 5.78
C LEU A 104 31.19 -1.60 5.99
N THR A 105 31.57 -2.41 4.99
CA THR A 105 31.61 -3.88 5.10
C THR A 105 32.97 -4.43 5.56
N GLU A 106 33.99 -3.57 5.68
CA GLU A 106 35.31 -3.95 6.19
C GLU A 106 35.29 -4.34 7.67
N LYS A 107 36.30 -5.08 8.12
CA LYS A 107 36.41 -5.55 9.50
C LYS A 107 36.38 -4.37 10.48
N GLY A 108 35.47 -4.42 11.43
CA GLY A 108 35.29 -3.39 12.46
C GLY A 108 34.31 -2.28 12.07
N GLN A 109 33.76 -2.33 10.87
CA GLN A 109 32.75 -1.39 10.38
C GLN A 109 31.32 -1.91 10.61
N PRO A 110 30.29 -1.07 10.54
CA PRO A 110 28.90 -1.40 10.90
C PRO A 110 28.29 -2.57 10.13
N HIS A 111 28.64 -2.76 8.87
CA HIS A 111 28.09 -3.80 7.99
C HIS A 111 28.95 -5.07 7.95
N TYR A 112 30.05 -5.11 8.71
CA TYR A 112 30.95 -6.27 8.73
C TYR A 112 30.22 -7.55 9.12
N GLY A 113 30.39 -8.60 8.32
CA GLY A 113 29.79 -9.92 8.56
C GLY A 113 28.28 -9.98 8.27
N SER A 114 27.74 -9.01 7.55
CA SER A 114 26.35 -8.96 7.10
C SER A 114 26.31 -8.98 5.57
N PRO A 115 26.27 -10.18 4.92
CA PRO A 115 26.30 -10.27 3.45
C PRO A 115 25.15 -9.57 2.77
N ASP A 116 24.01 -9.50 3.43
CA ASP A 116 22.82 -8.77 3.01
C ASP A 116 23.01 -7.25 2.98
N LYS A 117 24.10 -6.73 3.57
CA LYS A 117 24.46 -5.31 3.58
C LYS A 117 25.47 -4.93 2.48
N GLU A 118 25.94 -5.90 1.72
CA GLU A 118 26.81 -5.62 0.58
C GLU A 118 26.06 -4.77 -0.47
N PRO A 119 26.62 -3.61 -0.89
CA PRO A 119 25.93 -2.67 -1.77
C PRO A 119 25.45 -3.30 -3.08
N GLU A 120 26.20 -4.23 -3.64
CA GLU A 120 25.89 -4.90 -4.90
C GLU A 120 24.57 -5.70 -4.81
N PHE A 121 24.36 -6.48 -3.73
CA PHE A 121 23.14 -7.27 -3.57
C PHE A 121 21.91 -6.39 -3.38
N ARG A 122 22.04 -5.28 -2.63
CA ARG A 122 20.94 -4.33 -2.44
C ARG A 122 20.58 -3.63 -3.74
N MET A 123 21.56 -3.14 -4.47
CA MET A 123 21.35 -2.51 -5.79
C MET A 123 20.79 -3.49 -6.81
N GLN A 124 21.18 -4.77 -6.76
CA GLN A 124 20.61 -5.80 -7.63
C GLN A 124 19.12 -6.01 -7.34
N THR A 125 18.70 -6.06 -6.07
CA THR A 125 17.29 -6.15 -5.70
C THR A 125 16.47 -4.97 -6.24
N LEU A 126 16.98 -3.73 -6.10
CA LEU A 126 16.33 -2.55 -6.66
C LEU A 126 16.20 -2.65 -8.20
N LYS A 127 17.23 -3.14 -8.85
CA LYS A 127 17.25 -3.32 -10.31
C LYS A 127 16.25 -4.37 -10.78
N GLU A 128 16.16 -5.51 -10.08
CA GLU A 128 15.18 -6.56 -10.42
C GLU A 128 13.75 -6.09 -10.17
N ALA A 129 13.50 -5.36 -9.07
CA ALA A 129 12.21 -4.72 -8.82
C ALA A 129 11.82 -3.74 -9.93
N GLY A 130 12.79 -2.98 -10.44
CA GLY A 130 12.60 -2.05 -11.55
C GLY A 130 12.23 -2.74 -12.86
N LYS A 131 12.92 -3.82 -13.22
CA LYS A 131 12.59 -4.63 -14.40
C LYS A 131 11.17 -5.18 -14.35
N GLN A 132 10.72 -5.56 -13.17
CA GLN A 132 9.39 -6.11 -12.95
C GLN A 132 8.31 -5.07 -12.65
N LYS A 133 8.64 -3.77 -12.70
CA LYS A 133 7.69 -2.69 -12.44
C LYS A 133 7.02 -2.83 -11.05
N VAL A 134 7.82 -3.09 -10.02
CA VAL A 134 7.37 -3.06 -8.63
C VAL A 134 7.61 -1.66 -8.07
N PRO A 135 6.58 -0.95 -7.58
CA PRO A 135 6.77 0.31 -6.87
C PRO A 135 7.65 0.07 -5.64
N PHE A 136 8.75 0.79 -5.53
CA PHE A 136 9.79 0.43 -4.58
C PHE A 136 10.18 1.60 -3.67
N THR A 137 10.27 1.32 -2.38
CA THR A 137 10.80 2.22 -1.37
C THR A 137 12.24 1.85 -1.07
N THR A 138 13.13 2.84 -1.08
CA THR A 138 14.54 2.66 -0.69
C THR A 138 15.00 3.84 0.16
N GLY A 139 16.27 3.90 0.47
CA GLY A 139 16.81 5.03 1.24
C GLY A 139 18.26 4.84 1.66
N ILE A 140 18.78 5.85 2.32
CA ILE A 140 20.13 5.87 2.89
C ILE A 140 20.07 6.07 4.39
N LEU A 141 21.05 5.48 5.11
CA LEU A 141 21.24 5.66 6.55
C LEU A 141 22.49 6.51 6.77
N ILE A 142 22.32 7.64 7.46
CA ILE A 142 23.42 8.58 7.70
C ILE A 142 23.90 8.51 9.14
N GLY A 143 25.21 8.70 9.33
CA GLY A 143 25.86 8.69 10.66
C GLY A 143 26.41 7.34 11.09
N ILE A 144 26.60 6.41 10.16
CA ILE A 144 27.17 5.08 10.44
C ILE A 144 28.65 4.96 10.05
N GLY A 145 29.29 6.06 9.65
CA GLY A 145 30.71 6.10 9.26
C GLY A 145 30.94 6.39 7.78
N GLU A 146 29.87 6.57 7.01
CA GLU A 146 29.88 7.03 5.63
C GLU A 146 30.28 8.52 5.53
N THR A 147 30.81 8.91 4.39
CA THR A 147 31.12 10.31 4.06
C THR A 147 29.97 11.00 3.36
N ARG A 148 30.00 12.33 3.25
CA ARG A 148 29.06 13.07 2.39
C ARG A 148 29.12 12.61 0.94
N LEU A 149 30.31 12.27 0.42
CA LEU A 149 30.45 11.74 -0.94
C LEU A 149 29.74 10.39 -1.10
N ASP A 150 29.89 9.46 -0.16
CA ASP A 150 29.20 8.16 -0.16
C ASP A 150 27.67 8.35 -0.23
N ARG A 151 27.12 9.37 0.49
CA ARG A 151 25.68 9.72 0.42
C ARG A 151 25.27 10.20 -0.96
N LEU A 152 26.05 11.11 -1.55
CA LEU A 152 25.77 11.64 -2.89
C LEU A 152 25.84 10.55 -3.96
N GLU A 153 26.84 9.66 -3.91
CA GLU A 153 26.97 8.52 -4.80
C GLU A 153 25.78 7.56 -4.67
N SER A 154 25.35 7.26 -3.44
CA SER A 154 24.18 6.42 -3.19
C SER A 154 22.89 7.02 -3.79
N LEU A 155 22.65 8.30 -3.56
CA LEU A 155 21.49 9.01 -4.12
C LEU A 155 21.54 9.08 -5.65
N TYR A 156 22.74 9.28 -6.22
CA TYR A 156 22.93 9.34 -7.66
C TYR A 156 22.65 7.98 -8.35
N GLU A 157 23.14 6.87 -7.79
CA GLU A 157 22.87 5.53 -8.33
C GLU A 157 21.39 5.16 -8.20
N ILE A 158 20.71 5.51 -7.10
CA ILE A 158 19.24 5.37 -6.97
C ILE A 158 18.52 6.19 -8.06
N SER A 159 18.95 7.45 -8.29
CA SER A 159 18.43 8.31 -9.35
C SER A 159 18.57 7.69 -10.74
N LYS A 160 19.71 7.08 -11.04
CA LYS A 160 19.95 6.38 -12.32
C LYS A 160 19.01 5.20 -12.52
N LEU A 161 18.82 4.37 -11.50
CA LEU A 161 17.87 3.25 -11.57
C LEU A 161 16.43 3.73 -11.79
N HIS A 162 16.05 4.80 -11.10
CA HIS A 162 14.72 5.36 -11.29
C HIS A 162 14.52 5.89 -12.71
N LYS A 163 15.48 6.62 -13.25
CA LYS A 163 15.44 7.11 -14.66
C LYS A 163 15.32 5.97 -15.67
N GLN A 164 15.86 4.80 -15.37
CA GLN A 164 15.80 3.63 -16.24
C GLN A 164 14.44 2.90 -16.15
N PHE A 165 13.87 2.75 -14.96
CA PHE A 165 12.75 1.85 -14.73
C PHE A 165 11.47 2.55 -14.23
N ASN A 166 11.57 3.79 -13.74
CA ASN A 166 10.47 4.59 -13.19
C ASN A 166 9.71 3.90 -12.03
N HIS A 167 10.41 3.16 -11.16
CA HIS A 167 9.80 2.33 -10.13
C HIS A 167 10.06 2.78 -8.69
N ILE A 168 11.07 3.64 -8.46
CA ILE A 168 11.32 4.16 -7.10
C ILE A 168 10.26 5.21 -6.77
N GLN A 169 9.45 4.92 -5.76
CA GLN A 169 8.41 5.84 -5.32
C GLN A 169 8.89 6.80 -4.24
N GLU A 170 9.83 6.36 -3.40
CA GLU A 170 10.23 7.03 -2.18
C GLU A 170 11.67 6.72 -1.85
N VAL A 171 12.40 7.75 -1.39
CA VAL A 171 13.74 7.64 -0.84
C VAL A 171 13.76 8.18 0.59
N ILE A 172 14.06 7.30 1.53
CA ILE A 172 14.12 7.58 2.96
C ILE A 172 15.51 8.14 3.30
N ILE A 173 15.56 9.29 3.95
CA ILE A 173 16.78 9.81 4.57
C ILE A 173 16.67 9.57 6.07
N GLN A 174 17.31 8.50 6.54
CA GLN A 174 17.23 8.08 7.93
C GLN A 174 18.52 8.43 8.67
N ASN A 175 18.40 9.09 9.81
CA ASN A 175 19.53 9.32 10.71
C ASN A 175 19.71 8.12 11.65
N PHE A 176 20.98 7.76 11.86
CA PHE A 176 21.37 6.74 12.81
C PHE A 176 20.97 7.11 14.24
N LYS A 177 20.46 6.13 14.97
CA LYS A 177 20.21 6.18 16.42
C LYS A 177 20.95 5.00 17.08
N PRO A 178 21.82 5.25 18.08
CA PRO A 178 22.54 4.18 18.76
C PRO A 178 21.57 3.24 19.52
N LYS A 179 21.81 1.94 19.42
CA LYS A 179 21.00 0.93 20.10
C LYS A 179 21.76 0.28 21.23
N PRO A 180 21.15 0.12 22.43
CA PRO A 180 21.76 -0.61 23.51
C PRO A 180 22.11 -2.05 23.08
N ASN A 181 23.17 -2.60 23.63
CA ASN A 181 23.65 -3.96 23.33
C ASN A 181 24.15 -4.19 21.91
N THR A 182 24.50 -3.13 21.16
CA THR A 182 25.16 -3.21 19.85
C THR A 182 26.59 -2.67 19.94
N LEU A 183 27.43 -3.01 18.96
CA LEU A 183 28.78 -2.46 18.85
C LEU A 183 28.80 -0.93 18.70
N MET A 184 27.74 -0.35 18.20
CA MET A 184 27.57 1.11 17.99
C MET A 184 26.76 1.79 19.13
N ALA A 185 26.56 1.14 20.28
CA ALA A 185 25.78 1.70 21.39
C ALA A 185 26.26 3.08 21.87
N ASN A 186 27.57 3.36 21.74
CA ASN A 186 28.20 4.61 22.13
C ASN A 186 28.65 5.48 20.94
N ALA A 187 28.24 5.13 19.71
CA ALA A 187 28.55 5.95 18.54
C ALA A 187 27.72 7.23 18.55
N PRO A 188 28.28 8.38 18.13
CA PRO A 188 27.54 9.63 18.08
C PRO A 188 26.47 9.59 17.02
N GLU A 189 25.33 10.24 17.28
CA GLU A 189 24.33 10.51 16.26
C GLU A 189 24.86 11.58 15.29
N PRO A 190 24.44 11.56 14.01
CA PRO A 190 24.74 12.65 13.09
C PRO A 190 24.05 13.92 13.58
N SER A 191 24.69 15.07 13.36
CA SER A 191 24.05 16.35 13.70
C SER A 191 22.80 16.59 12.85
N PHE A 192 21.89 17.40 13.37
CA PHE A 192 20.69 17.79 12.61
C PHE A 192 21.03 18.54 11.32
N ASP A 193 22.12 19.29 11.31
CA ASP A 193 22.61 19.99 10.10
C ASP A 193 23.06 19.01 9.01
N GLU A 194 23.67 17.87 9.38
CA GLU A 194 24.01 16.79 8.44
C GLU A 194 22.74 16.17 7.84
N LEU A 195 21.69 16.00 8.63
CA LEU A 195 20.41 15.50 8.16
C LEU A 195 19.77 16.46 7.15
N ILE A 196 19.65 17.75 7.51
CA ILE A 196 19.06 18.77 6.61
C ILE A 196 19.88 18.90 5.33
N TRP A 197 21.20 18.92 5.43
CA TRP A 197 22.08 18.97 4.26
C TRP A 197 21.83 17.77 3.33
N THR A 198 21.73 16.57 3.90
CA THR A 198 21.49 15.35 3.10
C THR A 198 20.11 15.36 2.45
N ILE A 199 19.07 15.83 3.14
CA ILE A 199 17.72 16.02 2.58
C ILE A 199 17.74 16.99 1.40
N ALA A 200 18.41 18.14 1.55
CA ALA A 200 18.52 19.13 0.48
C ALA A 200 19.24 18.52 -0.75
N MET A 201 20.34 17.80 -0.55
CA MET A 201 21.06 17.12 -1.63
C MET A 201 20.19 16.03 -2.28
N ALA A 202 19.45 15.24 -1.49
CA ALA A 202 18.51 14.25 -2.03
C ALA A 202 17.48 14.91 -2.96
N ARG A 203 16.88 16.03 -2.54
CA ARG A 203 15.91 16.77 -3.36
C ARG A 203 16.51 17.32 -4.66
N LEU A 204 17.79 17.68 -4.68
CA LEU A 204 18.48 18.20 -5.86
C LEU A 204 18.93 17.09 -6.83
N ILE A 205 19.28 15.90 -6.31
CA ILE A 205 19.83 14.78 -7.10
C ILE A 205 18.75 13.88 -7.65
N LEU A 206 17.72 13.61 -6.84
CA LEU A 206 16.64 12.69 -7.19
C LEU A 206 15.68 13.34 -8.21
N PRO A 207 15.12 12.58 -9.15
CA PRO A 207 14.02 13.04 -9.99
C PRO A 207 12.86 13.63 -9.19
N GLY A 208 12.20 14.65 -9.71
CA GLY A 208 11.17 15.41 -8.99
C GLY A 208 9.92 14.61 -8.63
N ASP A 209 9.72 13.46 -9.27
CA ASP A 209 8.61 12.53 -9.01
C ASP A 209 8.93 11.46 -7.95
N ILE A 210 10.14 11.45 -7.40
CA ILE A 210 10.48 10.65 -6.22
C ILE A 210 10.16 11.44 -4.96
N SER A 211 9.44 10.83 -4.02
CA SER A 211 9.24 11.41 -2.71
C SER A 211 10.50 11.28 -1.84
N VAL A 212 10.86 12.37 -1.16
CA VAL A 212 11.92 12.36 -0.15
C VAL A 212 11.25 12.29 1.23
N GLN A 213 11.52 11.22 1.95
CA GLN A 213 10.89 10.90 3.22
C GLN A 213 11.89 10.98 4.36
N VAL A 214 11.42 11.44 5.52
CA VAL A 214 12.15 11.37 6.79
C VAL A 214 11.22 10.86 7.88
N PRO A 215 11.63 9.82 8.66
CA PRO A 215 10.84 9.34 9.77
C PRO A 215 10.64 10.41 10.85
N PRO A 216 9.38 10.78 11.17
CA PRO A 216 9.11 11.91 12.06
C PRO A 216 9.41 11.61 13.53
N ASN A 217 9.35 10.33 13.92
CA ASN A 217 9.62 9.86 15.27
C ASN A 217 11.09 9.98 15.68
N LEU A 218 12.02 9.97 14.72
CA LEU A 218 13.46 10.10 15.02
C LEU A 218 13.89 11.54 15.32
N ASN A 219 13.08 12.53 14.92
CA ASN A 219 13.42 13.96 15.07
C ASN A 219 12.19 14.78 15.48
N PRO A 220 11.48 14.44 16.57
CA PRO A 220 10.18 15.03 16.93
C PRO A 220 10.24 16.52 17.24
N GLU A 221 11.40 17.01 17.71
CA GLU A 221 11.60 18.45 18.04
C GLU A 221 11.82 19.30 16.78
N HIS A 222 12.16 18.68 15.65
CA HIS A 222 12.58 19.37 14.44
C HIS A 222 11.60 19.30 13.27
N ILE A 223 10.37 18.79 13.48
CA ILE A 223 9.36 18.59 12.42
C ILE A 223 9.17 19.85 11.56
N LYS A 224 9.05 21.03 12.16
CA LYS A 224 8.90 22.29 11.42
C LYS A 224 10.07 22.61 10.49
N LYS A 225 11.29 22.27 10.88
CA LYS A 225 12.47 22.46 10.02
C LYS A 225 12.54 21.42 8.93
N LEU A 226 12.12 20.19 9.22
CA LEU A 226 12.06 19.11 8.24
C LEU A 226 11.09 19.44 7.11
N THR A 227 9.90 19.97 7.41
CA THR A 227 8.89 20.29 6.38
C THR A 227 9.37 21.33 5.36
N VAL A 228 10.32 22.19 5.71
CA VAL A 228 10.89 23.22 4.81
C VAL A 228 12.27 22.86 4.25
N SER A 229 12.80 21.66 4.54
CA SER A 229 14.14 21.25 4.10
C SER A 229 14.17 20.49 2.78
N GLY A 230 13.01 20.16 2.19
CA GLY A 230 12.91 19.47 0.91
C GLY A 230 12.17 18.13 0.96
N ILE A 231 11.70 17.69 2.13
CA ILE A 231 10.83 16.50 2.24
C ILE A 231 9.42 16.79 1.74
N ASN A 232 8.74 15.75 1.33
CA ASN A 232 7.31 15.76 1.00
C ASN A 232 6.58 14.53 1.53
N ASP A 233 7.22 13.72 2.37
CA ASP A 233 6.61 12.55 2.99
C ASP A 233 7.20 12.28 4.39
N PHE A 234 6.39 11.76 5.29
CA PHE A 234 6.80 11.29 6.61
C PHE A 234 6.82 9.76 6.74
N GLY A 235 6.47 9.04 5.67
CA GLY A 235 6.40 7.59 5.66
C GLY A 235 5.21 7.02 6.41
N GLY A 236 5.32 5.75 6.77
CA GLY A 236 4.31 5.05 7.55
C GLY A 236 4.29 5.51 9.01
N ILE A 237 3.10 5.79 9.52
CA ILE A 237 2.87 6.12 10.94
C ILE A 237 1.81 5.16 11.45
N SER A 238 2.12 4.39 12.48
CA SER A 238 1.18 3.45 13.06
C SER A 238 0.47 4.02 14.30
N PRO A 239 -0.86 4.02 14.35
CA PRO A 239 -1.60 4.33 15.56
C PRO A 239 -1.69 3.15 16.55
N VAL A 240 -1.28 1.95 16.15
CA VAL A 240 -1.48 0.69 16.88
C VAL A 240 -0.17 0.10 17.38
N THR A 241 0.81 -0.01 16.47
CA THR A 241 2.09 -0.66 16.76
C THR A 241 3.19 0.37 16.99
N LYS A 242 4.08 0.09 17.93
CA LYS A 242 5.31 0.86 18.08
C LYS A 242 6.26 0.62 16.89
N ASP A 243 7.19 1.52 16.69
CA ASP A 243 8.33 1.28 15.80
C ASP A 243 9.24 0.21 16.42
N TYR A 244 9.26 -1.00 15.86
CA TYR A 244 10.09 -2.10 16.36
C TYR A 244 11.56 -1.93 16.03
N VAL A 245 11.90 -1.08 15.05
CA VAL A 245 13.28 -0.72 14.72
C VAL A 245 13.81 0.34 15.70
N ASN A 246 12.95 1.29 16.10
CA ASN A 246 13.28 2.37 17.03
C ASN A 246 12.25 2.43 18.18
N PRO A 247 12.18 1.41 19.04
CA PRO A 247 11.13 1.30 20.06
C PRO A 247 11.18 2.41 21.12
N GLU A 248 12.30 3.11 21.22
CA GLU A 248 12.50 4.29 22.07
C GLU A 248 11.95 5.59 21.48
N ALA A 249 11.58 5.60 20.20
CA ALA A 249 11.08 6.76 19.48
C ALA A 249 9.61 6.53 19.08
N PRO A 250 8.64 6.92 19.91
CA PRO A 250 7.22 6.69 19.63
C PRO A 250 6.74 7.52 18.45
N TRP A 251 5.76 6.98 17.71
CA TRP A 251 5.13 7.69 16.61
C TRP A 251 4.43 8.96 17.12
N PRO A 252 4.60 10.10 16.43
CA PRO A 252 3.84 11.30 16.74
C PRO A 252 2.37 11.13 16.37
N GLU A 253 1.49 11.81 17.11
CA GLU A 253 0.08 11.88 16.76
C GLU A 253 -0.11 12.59 15.42
N ILE A 254 -0.93 12.01 14.53
CA ILE A 254 -1.21 12.55 13.18
C ILE A 254 -1.78 13.96 13.26
N GLU A 255 -2.66 14.22 14.23
CA GLU A 255 -3.22 15.56 14.43
C GLU A 255 -2.16 16.60 14.80
N LYS A 256 -1.19 16.22 15.64
CA LYS A 256 -0.06 17.08 15.99
C LYS A 256 0.83 17.37 14.77
N LEU A 257 1.12 16.34 13.95
CA LEU A 257 1.87 16.52 12.70
C LEU A 257 1.12 17.44 11.73
N SER A 258 -0.20 17.27 11.61
CA SER A 258 -1.03 18.13 10.75
C SER A 258 -0.96 19.60 11.17
N LYS A 259 -1.08 19.88 12.47
CA LYS A 259 -0.93 21.24 13.01
C LYS A 259 0.47 21.81 12.73
N LEU A 260 1.53 21.00 12.86
CA LEU A 260 2.89 21.44 12.58
C LEU A 260 3.15 21.72 11.08
N ALA A 261 2.58 20.92 10.18
CA ALA A 261 2.64 21.14 8.75
C ALA A 261 1.92 22.43 8.34
N LEU A 262 0.74 22.72 8.91
CA LEU A 262 0.00 23.95 8.66
C LEU A 262 0.77 25.22 9.05
N HIS A 263 1.61 25.16 10.08
CA HIS A 263 2.48 26.29 10.45
C HIS A 263 3.53 26.60 9.37
N SER A 264 3.85 25.63 8.52
CA SER A 264 4.74 25.80 7.36
C SER A 264 3.97 26.03 6.05
N ASN A 265 2.68 26.37 6.13
CA ASN A 265 1.77 26.53 5.00
C ASN A 265 1.68 25.27 4.11
N GLN A 266 1.73 24.09 4.73
CA GLN A 266 1.64 22.79 4.08
C GLN A 266 0.46 21.99 4.66
N SER A 267 -0.11 21.10 3.87
CA SER A 267 -1.21 20.20 4.30
C SER A 267 -0.70 18.77 4.42
N LEU A 268 -0.93 18.15 5.58
CA LEU A 268 -0.70 16.72 5.75
C LEU A 268 -1.85 15.96 5.11
N VAL A 269 -1.54 15.07 4.17
CA VAL A 269 -2.52 14.26 3.45
C VAL A 269 -2.14 12.78 3.55
N ALA A 270 -3.14 11.91 3.71
CA ALA A 270 -2.92 10.47 3.73
C ALA A 270 -2.80 9.93 2.30
N ARG A 271 -1.83 9.06 2.06
CA ARG A 271 -1.63 8.34 0.80
C ARG A 271 -1.79 6.84 0.99
N ALA A 272 -2.05 6.13 -0.09
CA ALA A 272 -2.00 4.67 -0.11
C ALA A 272 -0.55 4.16 -0.13
N THR A 273 -0.38 2.83 0.00
CA THR A 273 0.89 2.11 -0.14
C THR A 273 1.56 2.40 -1.48
N LEU A 274 0.76 2.52 -2.55
CA LEU A 274 1.18 2.94 -3.87
C LEU A 274 1.03 4.46 -4.02
N TYR A 275 2.06 5.13 -4.53
CA TYR A 275 2.04 6.58 -4.73
C TYR A 275 1.15 7.01 -5.90
N PRO A 276 0.54 8.21 -5.85
CA PRO A 276 -0.40 8.69 -6.87
C PRO A 276 0.10 8.62 -8.31
N LYS A 277 1.39 8.81 -8.56
CA LYS A 277 1.98 8.79 -9.90
C LYS A 277 1.77 7.49 -10.68
N TYR A 278 1.59 6.37 -9.99
CA TYR A 278 1.40 5.06 -10.61
C TYR A 278 -0.05 4.76 -11.00
N PHE A 279 -1.01 5.56 -10.50
CA PHE A 279 -2.43 5.31 -10.79
C PHE A 279 -2.80 5.53 -12.25
N THR A 280 -2.04 6.31 -13.00
CA THR A 280 -2.23 6.46 -14.46
C THR A 280 -1.97 5.18 -15.23
N ASN A 281 -1.10 4.30 -14.72
CA ASN A 281 -0.73 3.02 -15.31
C ASN A 281 -0.83 1.88 -14.27
N LEU A 282 -1.90 1.88 -13.47
CA LEU A 282 -2.04 1.02 -12.30
C LEU A 282 -1.85 -0.47 -12.62
N ASN A 283 -2.35 -0.94 -13.77
CA ASN A 283 -2.25 -2.33 -14.20
C ASN A 283 -0.81 -2.79 -14.53
N GLU A 284 0.11 -1.86 -14.78
CA GLU A 284 1.53 -2.18 -15.01
C GLU A 284 2.26 -2.43 -13.68
N PHE A 285 1.87 -1.67 -12.64
CA PHE A 285 2.55 -1.63 -11.35
C PHE A 285 1.90 -2.46 -10.26
N SER A 286 0.67 -2.92 -10.45
CA SER A 286 -0.07 -3.70 -9.45
C SER A 286 -0.88 -4.84 -10.07
N SER A 287 -1.18 -5.86 -9.26
CA SER A 287 -2.11 -6.93 -9.67
C SER A 287 -3.56 -6.41 -9.70
N PRO A 288 -4.47 -7.07 -10.43
CA PRO A 288 -5.88 -6.68 -10.47
C PRO A 288 -6.55 -6.60 -9.09
N LEU A 289 -6.18 -7.51 -8.18
CA LEU A 289 -6.66 -7.52 -6.80
C LEU A 289 -6.22 -6.28 -6.04
N ILE A 290 -4.92 -5.95 -6.10
CA ILE A 290 -4.35 -4.77 -5.46
C ILE A 290 -4.92 -3.49 -6.08
N ALA A 291 -5.02 -3.42 -7.41
CA ALA A 291 -5.61 -2.29 -8.12
C ALA A 291 -7.05 -2.01 -7.67
N SER A 292 -7.88 -3.06 -7.55
CA SER A 292 -9.26 -2.94 -7.07
C SER A 292 -9.32 -2.39 -5.64
N LYS A 293 -8.48 -2.91 -4.73
CA LYS A 293 -8.42 -2.40 -3.35
C LYS A 293 -7.96 -0.94 -3.29
N LEU A 294 -6.93 -0.57 -4.06
CA LEU A 294 -6.43 0.81 -4.14
C LEU A 294 -7.52 1.78 -4.61
N LEU A 295 -8.24 1.44 -5.70
CA LEU A 295 -9.31 2.28 -6.23
C LEU A 295 -10.48 2.44 -5.24
N ASN A 296 -10.72 1.46 -4.38
CA ASN A 296 -11.79 1.54 -3.37
C ASN A 296 -11.46 2.51 -2.22
N ILE A 297 -10.19 2.72 -1.89
CA ILE A 297 -9.77 3.55 -0.76
C ILE A 297 -9.25 4.93 -1.16
N THR A 298 -9.08 5.20 -2.45
CA THR A 298 -8.51 6.46 -2.95
C THR A 298 -9.54 7.36 -3.63
N ASP A 299 -9.27 8.66 -3.63
CA ASP A 299 -10.03 9.70 -4.31
C ASP A 299 -9.55 9.94 -5.76
N ALA A 300 -10.11 10.93 -6.44
CA ALA A 300 -9.73 11.33 -7.80
C ALA A 300 -8.28 11.86 -7.93
N LYS A 301 -7.62 12.19 -6.81
CA LYS A 301 -6.20 12.57 -6.75
C LYS A 301 -5.30 11.40 -6.39
N SER A 302 -5.88 10.19 -6.28
CA SER A 302 -5.19 8.97 -5.82
C SER A 302 -4.62 9.07 -4.40
N LEU A 303 -5.22 9.93 -3.57
CA LEU A 303 -4.96 10.03 -2.15
C LEU A 303 -6.05 9.28 -1.37
N ILE A 304 -5.77 8.94 -0.12
CA ILE A 304 -6.78 8.28 0.73
C ILE A 304 -8.01 9.20 0.87
N ARG A 305 -9.17 8.60 0.70
CA ARG A 305 -10.46 9.28 0.83
C ARG A 305 -10.67 9.74 2.26
N SER A 306 -11.15 10.95 2.42
CA SER A 306 -11.48 11.53 3.73
C SER A 306 -12.91 11.18 4.20
N ASP A 307 -13.72 10.58 3.33
CA ASP A 307 -15.09 10.18 3.61
C ASP A 307 -15.22 8.65 3.75
N ASN A 308 -16.20 8.22 4.51
CA ASN A 308 -16.57 6.81 4.66
C ASN A 308 -17.67 6.40 3.67
N TRP A 309 -17.88 7.19 2.60
CA TRP A 309 -18.90 6.90 1.62
C TRP A 309 -18.60 5.57 0.90
N LYS A 310 -19.59 4.70 0.92
CA LYS A 310 -19.62 3.46 0.12
C LYS A 310 -20.79 3.54 -0.82
N SER A 311 -20.60 3.14 -2.07
CA SER A 311 -21.71 3.05 -3.01
C SER A 311 -22.64 1.92 -2.58
N GLY A 312 -23.93 2.25 -2.45
CA GLY A 312 -24.96 1.28 -2.10
C GLY A 312 -25.22 1.17 -0.59
N VAL A 313 -26.32 0.54 -0.28
CA VAL A 313 -26.80 0.25 1.07
C VAL A 313 -26.82 -1.27 1.21
N SER A 314 -26.40 -1.81 2.35
CA SER A 314 -26.44 -3.24 2.64
C SER A 314 -27.79 -3.70 3.21
N ASP A 315 -28.88 -3.08 2.75
CA ASP A 315 -30.22 -3.43 3.23
C ASP A 315 -30.71 -4.73 2.60
N HIS A 316 -31.61 -5.39 3.31
CA HIS A 316 -32.21 -6.64 2.86
C HIS A 316 -32.97 -6.39 1.54
N ILE A 317 -32.60 -7.10 0.47
CA ILE A 317 -33.37 -7.13 -0.75
C ILE A 317 -34.67 -7.88 -0.48
N PRO A 318 -35.86 -7.29 -0.69
CA PRO A 318 -37.10 -7.98 -0.51
C PRO A 318 -37.18 -9.23 -1.40
N PHE A 319 -37.58 -10.36 -0.83
CA PHE A 319 -37.76 -11.58 -1.59
C PHE A 319 -39.14 -11.59 -2.24
N TYR A 320 -39.19 -11.56 -3.57
CA TYR A 320 -40.42 -11.67 -4.33
C TYR A 320 -40.66 -13.13 -4.71
N SER A 321 -41.82 -13.67 -4.27
CA SER A 321 -42.24 -15.03 -4.67
C SER A 321 -42.79 -15.03 -6.09
N LYS A 322 -42.48 -16.06 -6.88
CA LYS A 322 -43.10 -16.24 -8.20
C LYS A 322 -44.58 -16.54 -8.05
N HIS A 323 -45.42 -15.78 -8.72
CA HIS A 323 -46.87 -15.97 -8.73
C HIS A 323 -47.34 -16.41 -10.12
N VAL A 324 -48.40 -17.22 -10.17
CA VAL A 324 -49.08 -17.61 -11.42
C VAL A 324 -50.08 -16.50 -11.79
N CYS A 325 -49.96 -15.96 -13.01
CA CYS A 325 -50.78 -14.86 -13.46
C CYS A 325 -52.09 -15.27 -14.12
N ASN A 326 -53.00 -14.31 -14.31
CA ASN A 326 -54.19 -14.45 -15.13
C ASN A 326 -53.88 -14.45 -16.66
N SER A 327 -54.64 -15.23 -17.46
CA SER A 327 -54.49 -15.25 -18.91
C SER A 327 -54.67 -13.89 -19.60
N ASP A 328 -55.51 -13.01 -19.02
CA ASP A 328 -55.81 -11.69 -19.56
C ASP A 328 -54.59 -10.74 -19.56
N ILE A 329 -53.72 -10.82 -18.55
CA ILE A 329 -52.51 -10.00 -18.51
C ILE A 329 -51.50 -10.42 -19.55
N GLN A 330 -51.37 -11.71 -19.84
CA GLN A 330 -50.50 -12.21 -20.92
C GLN A 330 -50.93 -11.67 -22.27
N GLN A 331 -52.23 -11.68 -22.56
CA GLN A 331 -52.77 -11.12 -23.78
C GLN A 331 -52.55 -9.61 -23.84
N THR A 332 -52.83 -8.89 -22.75
CA THR A 332 -52.62 -7.44 -22.70
C THR A 332 -51.18 -7.06 -22.96
N ILE A 333 -50.17 -7.81 -22.43
CA ILE A 333 -48.74 -7.57 -22.73
C ILE A 333 -48.45 -7.76 -24.21
N GLN A 334 -48.97 -8.83 -24.86
CA GLN A 334 -48.79 -9.08 -26.29
C GLN A 334 -49.42 -7.99 -27.17
N GLU A 335 -50.59 -7.50 -26.77
CA GLU A 335 -51.28 -6.40 -27.46
C GLU A 335 -50.48 -5.09 -27.32
N VAL A 336 -49.93 -4.77 -26.14
CA VAL A 336 -49.07 -3.59 -25.94
C VAL A 336 -47.77 -3.71 -26.75
N GLU A 337 -47.20 -4.89 -26.90
CA GLU A 337 -46.00 -5.07 -27.73
C GLU A 337 -46.25 -4.89 -29.20
N SER A 338 -47.40 -5.38 -29.68
CA SER A 338 -47.75 -5.31 -31.11
C SER A 338 -48.34 -3.96 -31.52
N ASN A 339 -49.18 -3.38 -30.69
CA ASN A 339 -49.84 -2.09 -30.96
C ASN A 339 -50.24 -1.43 -29.61
N PRO A 340 -49.38 -0.61 -28.99
CA PRO A 340 -49.65 0.01 -27.69
C PRO A 340 -50.83 0.99 -27.78
N SER A 341 -51.88 0.76 -26.99
CA SER A 341 -53.00 1.68 -26.78
C SER A 341 -53.04 2.19 -25.36
N ILE A 342 -53.63 3.38 -25.14
CA ILE A 342 -53.79 3.95 -23.81
C ILE A 342 -54.59 3.01 -22.90
N GLU A 343 -55.62 2.36 -23.45
CA GLU A 343 -56.50 1.45 -22.76
C GLU A 343 -55.73 0.19 -22.25
N ASN A 344 -54.89 -0.40 -23.10
CA ASN A 344 -54.06 -1.56 -22.72
C ASN A 344 -52.95 -1.17 -21.72
N LEU A 345 -52.35 -0.01 -21.84
CA LEU A 345 -51.40 0.53 -20.87
C LEU A 345 -52.08 0.78 -19.52
N GLN A 346 -53.32 1.30 -19.50
CA GLN A 346 -54.08 1.51 -18.27
C GLN A 346 -54.36 0.18 -17.55
N ARG A 347 -54.72 -0.88 -18.28
CA ARG A 347 -54.90 -2.23 -17.69
C ARG A 347 -53.62 -2.76 -17.03
N LEU A 348 -52.45 -2.52 -17.61
CA LEU A 348 -51.18 -2.88 -16.97
C LEU A 348 -50.92 -2.05 -15.73
N LEU A 349 -51.28 -0.75 -15.71
CA LEU A 349 -51.13 0.13 -14.56
C LEU A 349 -52.06 -0.25 -13.38
N GLU A 350 -53.23 -0.76 -13.67
CA GLU A 350 -54.22 -1.19 -12.68
C GLU A 350 -53.99 -2.62 -12.16
N SER A 351 -52.98 -3.31 -12.71
CA SER A 351 -52.59 -4.64 -12.26
C SER A 351 -52.13 -4.65 -10.80
N ASN A 352 -52.47 -5.68 -10.06
CA ASN A 352 -52.08 -5.84 -8.67
C ASN A 352 -51.40 -7.19 -8.40
N ASP A 353 -50.72 -7.29 -7.28
CA ASP A 353 -50.08 -8.49 -6.71
C ASP A 353 -49.50 -9.50 -7.72
N LYS A 354 -50.33 -10.48 -8.13
CA LYS A 354 -49.92 -11.58 -9.01
C LYS A 354 -49.61 -11.17 -10.41
N ASP A 355 -50.47 -10.30 -10.96
CA ASP A 355 -50.36 -9.81 -12.33
C ASP A 355 -49.20 -8.82 -12.45
N PHE A 356 -48.96 -8.02 -11.41
CA PHE A 356 -47.81 -7.13 -11.30
C PHE A 356 -46.50 -7.93 -11.32
N GLN A 357 -46.39 -9.01 -10.54
CA GLN A 357 -45.21 -9.85 -10.53
C GLN A 357 -44.93 -10.51 -11.89
N TYR A 358 -45.95 -10.92 -12.61
CA TYR A 358 -45.81 -11.45 -13.97
C TYR A 358 -45.29 -10.40 -14.96
N ILE A 359 -45.77 -9.15 -14.87
CA ILE A 359 -45.26 -8.04 -15.66
C ILE A 359 -43.79 -7.81 -15.41
N LEU A 360 -43.34 -7.84 -14.13
CA LEU A 360 -41.95 -7.70 -13.75
C LEU A 360 -41.07 -8.83 -14.33
N ASP A 361 -41.52 -10.07 -14.19
CA ASP A 361 -40.80 -11.25 -14.72
C ASP A 361 -40.69 -11.19 -16.25
N TYR A 362 -41.73 -10.78 -16.92
CA TYR A 362 -41.73 -10.61 -18.38
C TYR A 362 -40.77 -9.51 -18.80
N ALA A 363 -40.82 -8.35 -18.18
CA ALA A 363 -39.92 -7.24 -18.45
C ALA A 363 -38.47 -7.60 -18.21
N ASN A 364 -38.18 -8.35 -17.14
CA ASN A 364 -36.84 -8.85 -16.84
C ASN A 364 -36.35 -9.85 -17.90
N ASN A 365 -37.20 -10.79 -18.35
CA ASN A 365 -36.85 -11.71 -19.43
C ASN A 365 -36.49 -10.95 -20.71
N LYS A 366 -37.30 -9.98 -21.08
CA LYS A 366 -37.07 -9.11 -22.25
C LYS A 366 -35.77 -8.32 -22.13
N LYS A 367 -35.48 -7.81 -20.93
CA LYS A 367 -34.18 -7.17 -20.64
C LYS A 367 -33.03 -8.16 -20.84
N LEU A 368 -33.16 -9.41 -20.35
CA LEU A 368 -32.13 -10.45 -20.49
C LEU A 368 -31.91 -10.83 -21.97
N GLU A 369 -32.93 -10.87 -22.78
CA GLU A 369 -32.84 -11.13 -24.23
C GLU A 369 -32.10 -10.02 -24.99
N VAL A 370 -32.34 -8.75 -24.63
CA VAL A 370 -31.79 -7.59 -25.35
C VAL A 370 -30.41 -7.19 -24.81
N PHE A 371 -30.20 -7.15 -23.48
CA PHE A 371 -29.03 -6.60 -22.82
C PHE A 371 -28.19 -7.65 -22.07
N GLY A 372 -28.64 -8.92 -22.03
CA GLY A 372 -27.98 -9.96 -21.25
C GLY A 372 -28.08 -9.72 -19.74
N LYS A 373 -27.08 -10.23 -19.00
CA LYS A 373 -27.05 -10.17 -17.54
C LYS A 373 -26.46 -8.88 -16.99
N ASP A 374 -25.87 -8.06 -17.85
CA ASP A 374 -25.16 -6.87 -17.42
C ASP A 374 -26.13 -5.71 -17.11
N ILE A 375 -25.79 -4.99 -16.05
CA ILE A 375 -26.44 -3.74 -15.66
C ILE A 375 -25.34 -2.71 -15.50
N SER A 376 -25.36 -1.66 -16.30
CA SER A 376 -24.36 -0.59 -16.26
C SER A 376 -24.71 0.48 -15.23
N PHE A 377 -23.70 1.14 -14.70
CA PHE A 377 -23.84 2.30 -13.84
C PHE A 377 -22.73 3.32 -14.10
N VAL A 378 -22.94 4.55 -13.69
CA VAL A 378 -21.91 5.59 -13.70
C VAL A 378 -21.78 6.18 -12.31
N VAL A 379 -20.54 6.35 -11.87
CA VAL A 379 -20.25 7.10 -10.65
C VAL A 379 -20.10 8.56 -11.05
N ASN A 380 -20.99 9.41 -10.60
CA ASN A 380 -20.99 10.83 -10.90
C ASN A 380 -20.98 11.68 -9.63
N ARG A 381 -20.52 12.91 -9.76
CA ARG A 381 -20.66 13.93 -8.72
C ARG A 381 -21.57 15.03 -9.27
N ASN A 382 -22.70 15.23 -8.61
CA ASN A 382 -23.60 16.34 -8.96
C ASN A 382 -22.96 17.65 -8.50
N ILE A 383 -22.82 18.59 -9.44
CA ILE A 383 -22.38 19.96 -9.16
C ILE A 383 -23.64 20.83 -9.25
N ASN A 384 -24.21 21.13 -8.10
CA ASN A 384 -25.38 22.02 -8.01
C ASN A 384 -24.87 23.43 -7.71
N TYR A 385 -25.15 24.37 -8.60
CA TYR A 385 -25.00 25.81 -8.34
C TYR A 385 -26.33 26.29 -7.75
N THR A 386 -26.35 26.50 -6.44
CA THR A 386 -27.43 27.22 -5.74
C THR A 386 -26.89 28.51 -5.19
#